data_e7b0c092c7260e4ecb5e6773dcb4cfb9
#
_entry.id   e7b0c092c7260e4ecb5e6773dcb4cfb9
#
_cell.length_a   1.000
_cell.length_b   1.000
_cell.length_c   1.000
_cell.angle_alpha   90.00
_cell.angle_beta   90.00
_cell.angle_gamma   90.00
#
_symmetry.space_group_name_H-M   'P 1'
#
loop_
_entity.id
_entity.type
_entity.pdbx_description
1 polymer ?
#
loop_
_entity_poly.entity_id
_entity_poly.type
_entity_poly.pdbx_seq_one_letter_code
_entity_poly.pdbx_strand_id
1 'polypeptide(L)'
;MKLIETIINEKFEIFIEPGLNLDKEKKYLLRRFINFCIDELKLEGTFKAHIVDERKKYGIVTTAFYKDSKKELVVYGKGRMLGDIMRSIAHELTHKRQYEENRVKHPVQDVGGEIEDEANAKAGAIIKKFIKTDKDGEKIFY
;
A
#
# COMPACT_ATOMS: atom_id res chain seq x y z
N MET A 1 11.82 17.96 -16.85
CA MET A 1 11.81 17.28 -15.52
C MET A 1 10.42 16.72 -15.24
N LYS A 2 10.36 15.46 -14.88
CA LYS A 2 9.08 14.85 -14.48
C LYS A 2 8.86 15.07 -12.99
N LEU A 3 7.66 15.49 -12.64
CA LEU A 3 7.30 15.76 -11.26
C LEU A 3 6.65 14.54 -10.61
N ILE A 4 6.80 14.44 -9.29
CA ILE A 4 6.05 13.47 -8.51
C ILE A 4 4.57 13.85 -8.62
N GLU A 5 3.75 12.87 -8.98
CA GLU A 5 2.31 13.07 -9.04
C GLU A 5 1.69 12.82 -7.67
N THR A 6 0.77 13.67 -7.27
CA THR A 6 0.12 13.57 -5.97
C THR A 6 -1.40 13.40 -6.15
N ILE A 7 -1.94 12.39 -5.49
CA ILE A 7 -3.38 12.16 -5.41
C ILE A 7 -3.80 12.43 -3.97
N ILE A 8 -4.72 13.38 -3.78
CA ILE A 8 -5.15 13.81 -2.44
C ILE A 8 -6.59 13.39 -2.17
N ASN A 9 -6.82 12.88 -0.98
CA ASN A 9 -8.13 12.49 -0.47
C ASN A 9 -8.19 12.94 1.00
N GLU A 10 -9.36 12.97 1.61
CA GLU A 10 -9.52 13.36 3.03
C GLU A 10 -8.72 12.45 3.99
N LYS A 11 -8.55 11.18 3.64
CA LYS A 11 -7.94 10.16 4.49
C LYS A 11 -6.50 9.86 4.14
N PHE A 12 -6.08 10.16 2.92
CA PHE A 12 -4.73 9.81 2.49
C PHE A 12 -4.23 10.72 1.36
N GLU A 13 -2.91 10.72 1.20
CA GLU A 13 -2.25 11.31 0.05
C GLU A 13 -1.38 10.22 -0.58
N ILE A 14 -1.41 10.12 -1.90
CA ILE A 14 -0.56 9.19 -2.65
C ILE A 14 0.44 10.02 -3.46
N PHE A 15 1.73 9.70 -3.30
CA PHE A 15 2.81 10.32 -4.06
C PHE A 15 3.38 9.26 -5.00
N ILE A 16 3.31 9.51 -6.32
CA ILE A 16 3.74 8.57 -7.35
C ILE A 16 4.96 9.14 -8.08
N GLU A 17 6.08 8.43 -8.01
CA GLU A 17 7.30 8.85 -8.68
C GLU A 17 7.22 8.67 -10.19
N PRO A 18 7.92 9.55 -10.96
CA PRO A 18 7.76 9.60 -12.42
C PRO A 18 8.30 8.38 -13.18
N GLY A 19 9.17 7.58 -12.56
CA GLY A 19 9.73 6.38 -13.20
C GLY A 19 8.79 5.17 -13.24
N LEU A 20 7.54 5.33 -12.77
CA LEU A 20 6.57 4.25 -12.73
C LEU A 20 5.63 4.34 -13.93
N ASN A 21 5.31 3.20 -14.53
CA ASN A 21 4.39 3.11 -15.67
C ASN A 21 2.96 2.94 -15.20
N LEU A 22 2.44 3.93 -14.50
CA LEU A 22 1.06 3.94 -14.05
C LEU A 22 0.27 4.94 -14.89
N ASP A 23 -0.58 4.42 -15.79
CA ASP A 23 -1.47 5.27 -16.55
C ASP A 23 -2.64 5.77 -15.68
N LYS A 24 -3.48 6.61 -16.26
CA LYS A 24 -4.61 7.21 -15.56
C LYS A 24 -5.56 6.18 -14.96
N GLU A 25 -5.85 5.12 -15.71
CA GLU A 25 -6.74 4.05 -15.26
C GLU A 25 -6.17 3.32 -14.05
N LYS A 26 -4.88 2.99 -14.09
CA LYS A 26 -4.21 2.32 -12.96
C LYS A 26 -4.16 3.20 -11.73
N LYS A 27 -3.99 4.51 -11.90
CA LYS A 27 -4.01 5.46 -10.77
C LYS A 27 -5.39 5.53 -10.13
N TYR A 28 -6.46 5.50 -10.91
CA TYR A 28 -7.82 5.45 -10.38
C TYR A 28 -8.08 4.13 -9.63
N LEU A 29 -7.61 3.02 -10.17
CA LEU A 29 -7.71 1.72 -9.52
C LEU A 29 -6.96 1.74 -8.18
N LEU A 30 -5.76 2.29 -8.15
CA LEU A 30 -4.96 2.40 -6.94
C LEU A 30 -5.69 3.20 -5.86
N ARG A 31 -6.27 4.34 -6.23
CA ARG A 31 -7.04 5.16 -5.33
C ARG A 31 -8.24 4.41 -4.74
N ARG A 32 -9.01 3.73 -5.61
CA ARG A 32 -10.16 2.93 -5.16
C ARG A 32 -9.72 1.79 -4.25
N PHE A 33 -8.60 1.16 -4.57
CA PHE A 33 -8.07 0.07 -3.77
C PHE A 33 -7.68 0.54 -2.35
N ILE A 34 -7.04 1.69 -2.24
CA ILE A 34 -6.65 2.23 -0.93
C ILE A 34 -7.90 2.56 -0.11
N ASN A 35 -8.93 3.17 -0.72
CA ASN A 35 -10.21 3.39 -0.05
C ASN A 35 -10.83 2.07 0.41
N PHE A 36 -10.74 1.03 -0.42
CA PHE A 36 -11.22 -0.30 -0.06
C PHE A 36 -10.48 -0.88 1.14
N CYS A 37 -9.16 -0.72 1.18
CA CYS A 37 -8.37 -1.15 2.33
C CYS A 37 -8.76 -0.43 3.62
N ILE A 38 -9.00 0.88 3.55
CA ILE A 38 -9.42 1.66 4.70
C ILE A 38 -10.71 1.09 5.29
N ASP A 39 -11.69 0.79 4.43
CA ASP A 39 -12.96 0.24 4.86
C ASP A 39 -12.83 -1.18 5.41
N GLU A 40 -12.08 -2.03 4.73
CA GLU A 40 -11.91 -3.43 5.13
C GLU A 40 -11.10 -3.57 6.43
N LEU A 41 -10.10 -2.72 6.61
CA LEU A 41 -9.24 -2.75 7.80
C LEU A 41 -9.73 -1.82 8.90
N LYS A 42 -10.77 -1.02 8.64
CA LYS A 42 -11.31 -0.02 9.58
C LYS A 42 -10.20 0.91 10.09
N LEU A 43 -9.40 1.42 9.15
CA LEU A 43 -8.29 2.32 9.48
C LEU A 43 -8.79 3.66 10.00
N GLU A 44 -8.08 4.20 10.96
CA GLU A 44 -8.36 5.49 11.56
C GLU A 44 -7.29 6.51 11.16
N GLY A 45 -7.66 7.80 11.20
CA GLY A 45 -6.72 8.88 10.92
C GLY A 45 -6.30 8.96 9.46
N THR A 46 -5.29 9.78 9.21
CA THR A 46 -4.76 10.02 7.87
C THR A 46 -3.39 9.37 7.72
N PHE A 47 -2.99 9.15 6.48
CA PHE A 47 -1.66 8.60 6.19
C PHE A 47 -1.19 9.03 4.80
N LYS A 48 0.09 8.80 4.52
CA LYS A 48 0.70 9.05 3.22
C LYS A 48 1.23 7.74 2.64
N ALA A 49 1.05 7.57 1.33
CA ALA A 49 1.56 6.42 0.61
C ALA A 49 2.50 6.91 -0.49
N HIS A 50 3.74 6.43 -0.47
CA HIS A 50 4.73 6.76 -1.48
C HIS A 50 4.98 5.55 -2.35
N ILE A 51 4.68 5.68 -3.65
CA ILE A 51 4.98 4.63 -4.64
C ILE A 51 6.24 5.09 -5.35
N VAL A 52 7.34 4.38 -5.11
CA VAL A 52 8.66 4.85 -5.50
C VAL A 52 9.31 3.97 -6.57
N ASP A 53 10.20 4.56 -7.35
CA ASP A 53 10.88 3.88 -8.45
C ASP A 53 12.33 3.47 -8.12
N GLU A 54 12.76 3.70 -6.87
CA GLU A 54 14.09 3.38 -6.42
C GLU A 54 14.06 2.88 -4.97
N ARG A 55 14.74 1.77 -4.68
CA ARG A 55 14.76 1.19 -3.33
C ARG A 55 15.76 1.87 -2.41
N LYS A 56 16.99 2.06 -2.89
CA LYS A 56 18.13 2.52 -2.08
C LYS A 56 17.89 3.87 -1.44
N LYS A 57 17.35 4.80 -2.21
CA LYS A 57 17.06 6.17 -1.79
C LYS A 57 16.13 6.21 -0.56
N TYR A 58 15.22 5.25 -0.45
CA TYR A 58 14.21 5.22 0.60
C TYR A 58 14.47 4.16 1.68
N GLY A 59 15.60 3.48 1.60
CA GLY A 59 15.95 2.45 2.58
C GLY A 59 15.09 1.21 2.53
N ILE A 60 14.51 0.89 1.36
CA ILE A 60 13.67 -0.30 1.19
C ILE A 60 14.54 -1.52 1.02
N VAL A 61 14.47 -2.46 1.98
CA VAL A 61 15.23 -3.71 1.94
C VAL A 61 14.56 -4.74 1.03
N THR A 62 13.24 -4.81 1.08
CA THR A 62 12.44 -5.76 0.28
C THR A 62 11.60 -5.02 -0.75
N THR A 63 10.30 -4.90 -0.53
CA THR A 63 9.37 -4.24 -1.45
C THR A 63 8.64 -3.06 -0.84
N ALA A 64 8.51 -3.02 0.49
CA ALA A 64 7.72 -1.98 1.15
C ALA A 64 8.01 -1.92 2.64
N PHE A 65 7.61 -0.82 3.28
CA PHE A 65 7.57 -0.71 4.73
C PHE A 65 6.50 0.30 5.16
N TYR A 66 6.07 0.19 6.41
CA TYR A 66 5.20 1.16 7.06
C TYR A 66 5.91 1.75 8.28
N LYS A 67 5.87 3.06 8.40
CA LYS A 67 6.49 3.79 9.52
C LYS A 67 5.40 4.50 10.32
N ASP A 68 5.05 3.93 11.46
CA ASP A 68 3.94 4.45 12.27
C ASP A 68 4.19 5.86 12.84
N SER A 69 5.42 6.17 13.18
CA SER A 69 5.78 7.49 13.72
C SER A 69 5.46 8.63 12.76
N LYS A 70 5.44 8.38 11.46
CA LYS A 70 5.13 9.36 10.42
C LYS A 70 3.80 9.10 9.72
N LYS A 71 3.14 7.99 10.03
CA LYS A 71 1.95 7.54 9.31
C LYS A 71 2.20 7.49 7.81
N GLU A 72 3.31 6.89 7.42
CA GLU A 72 3.73 6.77 6.02
C GLU A 72 4.05 5.34 5.65
N LEU A 73 3.59 4.93 4.47
CA LEU A 73 4.07 3.71 3.86
C LEU A 73 4.82 4.05 2.59
N VAL A 74 5.82 3.23 2.28
CA VAL A 74 6.65 3.38 1.08
C VAL A 74 6.65 2.04 0.37
N VAL A 75 6.29 2.02 -0.91
CA VAL A 75 6.19 0.81 -1.72
C VAL A 75 7.02 1.00 -2.98
N TYR A 76 7.92 0.04 -3.23
CA TYR A 76 8.68 -0.01 -4.47
C TYR A 76 7.76 -0.55 -5.58
N GLY A 77 7.68 0.18 -6.70
CA GLY A 77 6.75 -0.16 -7.77
C GLY A 77 7.36 -0.41 -9.13
N LYS A 78 8.64 -0.07 -9.33
CA LYS A 78 9.27 -0.19 -10.65
C LYS A 78 9.38 -1.63 -11.11
N GLY A 79 8.89 -1.91 -12.32
CA GLY A 79 8.93 -3.26 -12.88
C GLY A 79 7.94 -4.24 -12.25
N ARG A 80 7.03 -3.76 -11.40
CA ARG A 80 6.04 -4.61 -10.73
C ARG A 80 4.65 -4.41 -11.34
N MET A 81 3.86 -5.47 -11.33
CA MET A 81 2.45 -5.37 -11.73
C MET A 81 1.66 -4.60 -10.68
N LEU A 82 0.60 -3.93 -11.11
CA LEU A 82 -0.25 -3.17 -10.19
C LEU A 82 -0.79 -4.04 -9.05
N GLY A 83 -1.17 -5.29 -9.35
CA GLY A 83 -1.64 -6.23 -8.33
C GLY A 83 -0.61 -6.49 -7.24
N ASP A 84 0.68 -6.56 -7.60
CA ASP A 84 1.76 -6.77 -6.62
C ASP A 84 1.99 -5.52 -5.78
N ILE A 85 1.92 -4.33 -6.40
CA ILE A 85 2.01 -3.07 -5.68
C ILE A 85 0.87 -2.97 -4.67
N MET A 86 -0.35 -3.29 -5.08
CA MET A 86 -1.53 -3.28 -4.23
C MET A 86 -1.42 -4.26 -3.07
N ARG A 87 -0.89 -5.47 -3.33
CA ARG A 87 -0.67 -6.45 -2.27
C ARG A 87 0.28 -5.90 -1.20
N SER A 88 1.36 -5.25 -1.63
CA SER A 88 2.31 -4.62 -0.71
C SER A 88 1.63 -3.51 0.10
N ILE A 89 0.80 -2.69 -0.54
CA ILE A 89 0.04 -1.63 0.14
C ILE A 89 -0.88 -2.24 1.21
N ALA A 90 -1.65 -3.25 0.85
CA ALA A 90 -2.57 -3.90 1.80
C ALA A 90 -1.82 -4.53 2.98
N HIS A 91 -0.67 -5.12 2.73
CA HIS A 91 0.19 -5.68 3.76
C HIS A 91 0.63 -4.59 4.75
N GLU A 92 1.16 -3.47 4.24
CA GLU A 92 1.63 -2.37 5.10
C GLU A 92 0.48 -1.67 5.81
N LEU A 93 -0.67 -1.53 5.18
CA LEU A 93 -1.86 -0.96 5.83
C LEU A 93 -2.40 -1.88 6.93
N THR A 94 -2.23 -3.19 6.80
CA THR A 94 -2.56 -4.11 7.89
C THR A 94 -1.67 -3.85 9.10
N HIS A 95 -0.40 -3.57 8.90
CA HIS A 95 0.48 -3.16 10.00
C HIS A 95 -0.01 -1.86 10.65
N LYS A 96 -0.47 -0.89 9.85
CA LYS A 96 -1.08 0.32 10.40
C LYS A 96 -2.24 -0.02 11.33
N ARG A 97 -3.12 -0.94 10.93
CA ARG A 97 -4.23 -1.38 11.77
C ARG A 97 -3.74 -2.04 13.06
N GLN A 98 -2.71 -2.85 12.96
CA GLN A 98 -2.10 -3.50 14.14
C GLN A 98 -1.55 -2.48 15.13
N TYR A 99 -0.93 -1.40 14.65
CA TYR A 99 -0.51 -0.29 15.50
C TYR A 99 -1.70 0.41 16.14
N GLU A 100 -2.76 0.64 15.40
CA GLU A 100 -3.98 1.28 15.92
C GLU A 100 -4.64 0.44 17.01
N GLU A 101 -4.49 -0.87 16.94
CA GLU A 101 -4.99 -1.81 17.95
C GLU A 101 -4.02 -1.99 19.13
N ASN A 102 -2.93 -1.27 19.15
CA ASN A 102 -1.88 -1.38 20.18
C ASN A 102 -1.25 -2.79 20.27
N ARG A 103 -1.22 -3.51 19.16
CA ARG A 103 -0.67 -4.87 19.09
C ARG A 103 0.82 -4.88 18.74
N VAL A 104 1.34 -3.75 18.24
CA VAL A 104 2.74 -3.60 17.85
C VAL A 104 3.32 -2.42 18.62
N LYS A 105 4.38 -2.62 19.39
CA LYS A 105 5.03 -1.58 20.20
C LYS A 105 6.38 -1.12 19.64
N HIS A 106 6.91 -1.86 18.69
CA HIS A 106 8.19 -1.60 18.04
C HIS A 106 8.05 -1.78 16.55
N PRO A 107 9.00 -1.28 15.73
CA PRO A 107 8.96 -1.52 14.28
C PRO A 107 8.77 -3.00 13.98
N VAL A 108 7.89 -3.30 13.04
CA VAL A 108 7.64 -4.68 12.61
C VAL A 108 8.90 -5.19 11.93
N GLN A 109 9.38 -6.36 12.36
CA GLN A 109 10.51 -7.02 11.72
C GLN A 109 10.00 -8.06 10.72
N ASP A 110 10.62 -8.11 9.54
CA ASP A 110 10.27 -9.04 8.47
C ASP A 110 10.83 -10.45 8.71
N VAL A 111 10.61 -10.98 9.91
CA VAL A 111 11.18 -12.29 10.30
C VAL A 111 10.11 -13.33 10.61
N GLY A 112 8.91 -13.15 10.09
CA GLY A 112 7.81 -14.07 10.35
C GLY A 112 7.11 -13.77 11.69
N GLY A 113 6.28 -14.71 12.12
CA GLY A 113 5.49 -14.55 13.33
C GLY A 113 4.07 -14.11 13.06
N GLU A 114 3.26 -14.05 14.11
CA GLU A 114 1.82 -13.84 14.04
C GLU A 114 1.43 -12.51 13.37
N ILE A 115 2.14 -11.44 13.67
CA ILE A 115 1.90 -10.12 13.10
C ILE A 115 2.11 -10.13 11.59
N GLU A 116 3.20 -10.73 11.13
CA GLU A 116 3.54 -10.82 9.72
C GLU A 116 2.60 -11.78 8.97
N ASP A 117 2.26 -12.90 9.60
CA ASP A 117 1.33 -13.88 9.03
C ASP A 117 -0.07 -13.26 8.82
N GLU A 118 -0.54 -12.48 9.78
CA GLU A 118 -1.82 -11.78 9.65
C GLU A 118 -1.77 -10.76 8.50
N ALA A 119 -0.67 -10.00 8.39
CA ALA A 119 -0.54 -9.00 7.33
C ALA A 119 -0.56 -9.66 5.95
N ASN A 120 0.11 -10.79 5.79
CA ASN A 120 0.10 -11.55 4.54
C ASN A 120 -1.30 -12.11 4.23
N ALA A 121 -1.96 -12.69 5.21
CA ALA A 121 -3.30 -13.25 5.05
C ALA A 121 -4.34 -12.18 4.70
N LYS A 122 -4.31 -11.05 5.39
CA LYS A 122 -5.22 -9.93 5.14
C LYS A 122 -5.01 -9.34 3.76
N ALA A 123 -3.75 -9.14 3.35
CA ALA A 123 -3.43 -8.61 2.02
C ALA A 123 -4.01 -9.50 0.92
N GLY A 124 -3.83 -10.82 1.04
CA GLY A 124 -4.40 -11.77 0.08
C GLY A 124 -5.93 -11.74 0.05
N ALA A 125 -6.56 -11.70 1.19
CA ALA A 125 -8.03 -11.66 1.30
C ALA A 125 -8.60 -10.36 0.72
N ILE A 126 -7.99 -9.22 1.01
CA ILE A 126 -8.41 -7.91 0.52
C ILE A 126 -8.30 -7.84 -1.01
N ILE A 127 -7.19 -8.27 -1.58
CA ILE A 127 -6.99 -8.32 -3.03
C ILE A 127 -8.07 -9.18 -3.70
N LYS A 128 -8.30 -10.36 -3.16
CA LYS A 128 -9.29 -11.29 -3.70
C LYS A 128 -10.69 -10.69 -3.71
N LYS A 129 -11.07 -10.04 -2.62
CA LYS A 129 -12.36 -9.38 -2.49
C LYS A 129 -12.48 -8.18 -3.43
N PHE A 130 -11.42 -7.38 -3.54
CA PHE A 130 -11.40 -6.23 -4.46
C PHE A 130 -11.60 -6.67 -5.92
N ILE A 131 -10.90 -7.71 -6.36
CA ILE A 131 -11.03 -8.24 -7.72
C ILE A 131 -12.48 -8.63 -8.02
N LYS A 132 -13.18 -9.21 -7.04
CA LYS A 132 -14.57 -9.64 -7.22
C LYS A 132 -15.58 -8.50 -7.18
N THR A 133 -15.31 -7.45 -6.43
CA THR A 133 -16.30 -6.41 -6.14
C THR A 133 -16.12 -5.12 -6.91
N ASP A 134 -14.89 -4.80 -7.35
CA ASP A 134 -14.65 -3.59 -8.15
C ASP A 134 -14.91 -3.89 -9.63
N LYS A 135 -15.56 -2.97 -10.33
CA LYS A 135 -15.90 -3.12 -11.75
C LYS A 135 -14.68 -3.34 -12.65
N ASP A 136 -13.52 -2.86 -12.22
CA ASP A 136 -12.27 -2.96 -12.97
C ASP A 136 -11.23 -3.80 -12.22
N GLY A 137 -11.65 -4.55 -11.20
CA GLY A 137 -10.74 -5.30 -10.33
C GLY A 137 -9.78 -6.23 -11.05
N GLU A 138 -10.22 -6.88 -12.12
CA GLU A 138 -9.37 -7.78 -12.89
C GLU A 138 -8.25 -7.08 -13.65
N LYS A 139 -8.39 -5.78 -13.90
CA LYS A 139 -7.39 -5.00 -14.65
C LYS A 139 -6.08 -4.81 -13.88
N ILE A 140 -6.03 -5.15 -12.61
CA ILE A 140 -4.80 -5.04 -11.81
C ILE A 140 -3.70 -5.97 -12.30
N PHE A 141 -4.04 -6.96 -13.13
CA PHE A 141 -3.10 -7.91 -13.70
C PHE A 141 -2.54 -7.49 -15.07
N TYR A 142 -2.92 -6.36 -15.58
CA TYR A 142 -2.50 -5.91 -16.92
C TYR A 142 -1.57 -4.71 -16.90
#